data_5c5316670ed3dc0566e35aa61170eef5
#
_entry.id   5c5316670ed3dc0566e35aa61170eef5
#
_cell.length_a   1.000
_cell.length_b   1.000
_cell.length_c   1.000
_cell.angle_alpha   90.00
_cell.angle_beta   90.00
_cell.angle_gamma   90.00
#
_symmetry.space_group_name_H-M   'P 1'
#
loop_
_entity.id
_entity.type
_entity.pdbx_description
1 polymer ?
#
loop_
_entity_poly.entity_id
_entity_poly.type
_entity_poly.pdbx_seq_one_letter_code
_entity_poly.pdbx_strand_id
1 'polypeptide(L)'
;MSNELSERFGLNYECSGKVWRQRGSVKTVRRDTIADMTAPESAEAHTAARSAQTATLAEIAREAGVSAPTVSKVLNGRADVAPGTRMRVEELLRAHGYRRRRAEATRSPLIDLVFHELESAWALEVIRGVENVARDAGLSVVLSEIAGRLTPGRTWADQVAARRPHGVILVLSELDESQRALLTSRSIPFVVMDPAGDPGSDVPSIGATNWQGGLAATRHLVELGHTRIGAISGPLRMMCSRARVDGYRAALETAELPVDPSLVVTGDFHHEAGYQLGLELLRRPDRPTAVFAGNDLQALGLYEAARELGLRVPEDLSVVGFDDLPVARWVGPPLTTVRQPLTEMAEAAARLVLELARGDAGAPAATRVELATSLVVRSSTAAPGGV
;
A
#
# COMPACT_ATOMS: atom_id res chain seq x y z
N MET A 1 21.87 -14.61 -34.59
CA MET A 1 20.71 -13.69 -34.56
C MET A 1 20.95 -12.58 -33.52
N SER A 2 22.07 -11.84 -33.61
CA SER A 2 22.38 -10.78 -32.64
C SER A 2 22.89 -9.49 -33.29
N ASN A 3 22.81 -9.35 -34.60
CA ASN A 3 23.37 -8.18 -35.30
C ASN A 3 22.34 -7.31 -36.06
N GLU A 4 21.05 -7.61 -36.02
CA GLU A 4 20.03 -6.83 -36.77
C GLU A 4 19.24 -5.82 -35.92
N LEU A 5 19.43 -5.80 -34.61
CA LEU A 5 18.73 -4.86 -33.72
C LEU A 5 19.53 -3.59 -33.34
N SER A 6 20.85 -3.56 -33.64
CA SER A 6 21.67 -2.40 -33.28
C SER A 6 21.56 -1.22 -34.27
N GLU A 7 21.16 -1.46 -35.49
CA GLU A 7 21.06 -0.39 -36.53
C GLU A 7 19.77 0.42 -36.48
N ARG A 8 18.75 -0.04 -35.77
CA ARG A 8 17.43 0.62 -35.74
C ARG A 8 17.23 1.66 -34.64
N PHE A 9 18.12 1.72 -33.64
CA PHE A 9 17.99 2.64 -32.51
C PHE A 9 19.23 3.46 -32.12
N GLY A 10 20.31 3.42 -32.90
CA GLY A 10 21.46 4.31 -32.73
C GLY A 10 22.15 4.27 -31.35
N LEU A 11 22.16 3.12 -30.68
CA LEU A 11 22.76 2.95 -29.35
C LEU A 11 24.02 2.09 -29.43
N ASN A 12 25.18 2.74 -29.37
CA ASN A 12 26.49 2.06 -29.17
C ASN A 12 26.77 1.89 -27.70
N TYR A 13 26.96 0.66 -27.26
CA TYR A 13 27.39 0.32 -25.89
C TYR A 13 28.82 -0.18 -25.91
N GLU A 14 29.75 0.56 -25.28
CA GLU A 14 31.08 0.04 -24.91
C GLU A 14 31.06 -0.43 -23.45
N CYS A 15 31.47 -1.68 -23.25
CA CYS A 15 31.55 -2.30 -21.93
C CYS A 15 33.01 -2.27 -21.45
N SER A 16 33.35 -1.30 -20.60
CA SER A 16 34.58 -1.35 -19.78
C SER A 16 34.18 -1.14 -18.32
N GLY A 17 34.54 -2.12 -17.49
CA GLY A 17 34.06 -2.27 -16.11
C GLY A 17 34.13 -1.02 -15.25
N LYS A 18 33.02 -0.73 -14.64
CA LYS A 18 32.78 0.03 -13.40
C LYS A 18 32.09 1.38 -13.44
N VAL A 19 31.80 2.05 -14.53
CA VAL A 19 30.97 3.28 -14.48
C VAL A 19 30.20 3.46 -15.79
N TRP A 20 28.88 3.57 -15.75
CA TRP A 20 28.05 3.97 -16.88
C TRP A 20 28.02 5.51 -16.95
N ARG A 21 28.57 6.11 -18.03
CA ARG A 21 28.39 7.52 -18.34
C ARG A 21 27.70 7.67 -19.69
N GLN A 22 26.59 8.36 -19.69
CA GLN A 22 25.90 8.79 -20.91
C GLN A 22 26.57 10.03 -21.47
N ARG A 23 27.09 9.99 -22.71
CA ARG A 23 27.55 11.17 -23.44
C ARG A 23 26.38 11.69 -24.28
N GLY A 24 25.78 12.78 -23.84
CA GLY A 24 24.85 13.60 -24.61
C GLY A 24 25.32 15.05 -24.60
N SER A 25 25.53 15.63 -25.75
CA SER A 25 26.05 16.99 -25.90
C SER A 25 25.02 18.03 -25.45
N VAL A 26 25.41 18.86 -24.50
CA VAL A 26 24.68 20.07 -24.09
C VAL A 26 24.94 21.17 -25.12
N LYS A 27 23.92 21.62 -25.82
CA LYS A 27 23.95 22.87 -26.61
C LYS A 27 23.80 24.06 -25.66
N THR A 28 24.87 24.81 -25.52
CA THR A 28 24.92 26.11 -24.82
C THR A 28 24.18 27.15 -25.67
N VAL A 29 23.11 27.72 -25.15
CA VAL A 29 22.47 28.90 -25.72
C VAL A 29 23.11 30.12 -25.10
N ARG A 30 23.75 30.98 -25.91
CA ARG A 30 24.34 32.27 -25.51
C ARG A 30 23.21 33.26 -25.21
N ARG A 31 23.35 33.96 -24.08
CA ARG A 31 22.67 35.22 -23.80
C ARG A 31 23.30 36.32 -24.64
N ASP A 32 22.53 36.96 -25.49
CA ASP A 32 22.86 38.26 -26.03
C ASP A 32 21.85 39.30 -25.54
N THR A 33 22.44 40.35 -25.09
CA THR A 33 22.04 41.66 -24.58
C THR A 33 20.99 42.35 -25.46
N ILE A 34 19.96 42.96 -24.88
CA ILE A 34 19.33 44.16 -25.41
C ILE A 34 19.21 45.19 -24.28
N ALA A 35 19.82 46.33 -24.54
CA ALA A 35 19.81 47.53 -23.70
C ALA A 35 18.63 48.43 -24.03
N ASP A 36 18.14 49.11 -22.99
CA ASP A 36 17.74 50.49 -22.97
C ASP A 36 16.56 51.01 -23.87
N MET A 37 15.46 51.32 -23.20
CA MET A 37 14.65 52.54 -23.57
C MET A 37 13.90 53.08 -22.35
N THR A 38 14.17 54.31 -22.09
CA THR A 38 13.74 55.25 -21.04
C THR A 38 12.21 55.50 -20.97
N ALA A 39 11.79 55.86 -19.77
CA ALA A 39 10.45 56.27 -19.27
C ALA A 39 9.85 57.50 -19.98
N PRO A 40 8.56 57.93 -19.72
CA PRO A 40 8.24 58.50 -18.43
C PRO A 40 6.81 58.21 -17.86
N GLU A 41 6.73 58.42 -16.55
CA GLU A 41 5.64 58.92 -15.68
C GLU A 41 4.16 58.77 -16.10
N SER A 42 3.41 58.06 -15.26
CA SER A 42 2.18 58.61 -14.66
C SER A 42 1.91 57.88 -13.32
N ALA A 43 2.04 58.70 -12.26
CA ALA A 43 1.51 58.41 -10.93
C ALA A 43 -0.01 58.37 -11.02
N GLU A 44 -0.63 57.36 -10.45
CA GLU A 44 -1.99 57.24 -9.92
C GLU A 44 -2.53 55.80 -10.16
N ALA A 45 -2.11 54.85 -9.33
CA ALA A 45 -2.87 53.63 -9.02
C ALA A 45 -2.20 52.82 -7.86
N HIS A 46 -1.81 53.52 -6.81
CA HIS A 46 -1.39 52.88 -5.56
C HIS A 46 -2.49 52.96 -4.51
N THR A 47 -3.61 52.25 -4.73
CA THR A 47 -4.57 52.00 -3.65
C THR A 47 -5.52 50.88 -4.06
N ALA A 48 -5.10 49.64 -4.04
CA ALA A 48 -5.97 48.45 -3.88
C ALA A 48 -5.18 47.13 -3.96
N ALA A 49 -4.11 46.97 -3.17
CA ALA A 49 -3.59 45.66 -2.82
C ALA A 49 -3.44 45.62 -1.30
N ARG A 50 -4.60 45.69 -0.59
CA ARG A 50 -4.66 45.21 0.79
C ARG A 50 -4.43 43.70 0.71
N SER A 51 -3.21 43.28 1.04
CA SER A 51 -2.93 41.91 1.43
C SER A 51 -4.02 41.43 2.38
N ALA A 52 -4.69 40.34 2.05
CA ALA A 52 -5.66 39.70 2.93
C ALA A 52 -4.92 39.25 4.21
N GLN A 53 -4.82 40.16 5.18
CA GLN A 53 -4.32 39.84 6.52
C GLN A 53 -5.36 38.92 7.15
N THR A 54 -5.03 37.65 7.26
CA THR A 54 -5.80 36.64 8.00
C THR A 54 -5.95 37.13 9.44
N ALA A 55 -7.19 37.30 9.90
CA ALA A 55 -7.49 37.78 11.25
C ALA A 55 -6.75 36.95 12.31
N THR A 56 -6.25 37.60 13.36
CA THR A 56 -5.55 36.91 14.45
C THR A 56 -6.55 36.31 15.45
N LEU A 57 -6.14 35.32 16.24
CA LEU A 57 -6.96 34.78 17.35
C LEU A 57 -7.44 35.86 18.33
N ALA A 58 -6.62 36.88 18.55
CA ALA A 58 -6.97 38.01 19.43
C ALA A 58 -8.08 38.90 18.83
N GLU A 59 -8.09 39.07 17.53
CA GLU A 59 -9.15 39.82 16.83
C GLU A 59 -10.46 39.04 16.85
N ILE A 60 -10.44 37.75 16.59
CA ILE A 60 -11.62 36.89 16.65
C ILE A 60 -12.16 36.80 18.09
N ALA A 61 -11.29 36.72 19.10
CA ALA A 61 -11.69 36.70 20.50
C ALA A 61 -12.39 38.01 20.89
N ARG A 62 -11.87 39.14 20.44
CA ARG A 62 -12.46 40.46 20.69
C ARG A 62 -13.82 40.59 20.01
N GLU A 63 -13.98 40.16 18.77
CA GLU A 63 -15.23 40.21 18.02
C GLU A 63 -16.28 39.23 18.56
N ALA A 64 -15.85 38.06 19.03
CA ALA A 64 -16.72 37.08 19.68
C ALA A 64 -17.11 37.49 21.12
N GLY A 65 -16.47 38.49 21.70
CA GLY A 65 -16.68 38.90 23.09
C GLY A 65 -16.19 37.88 24.12
N VAL A 66 -15.14 37.12 23.78
CA VAL A 66 -14.57 36.06 24.65
C VAL A 66 -13.06 36.21 24.78
N SER A 67 -12.45 35.43 25.68
CA SER A 67 -11.00 35.44 25.82
C SER A 67 -10.31 34.60 24.72
N ALA A 68 -9.08 34.94 24.34
CA ALA A 68 -8.31 34.18 23.38
C ALA A 68 -8.15 32.67 23.77
N PRO A 69 -7.96 32.30 25.05
CA PRO A 69 -8.07 30.92 25.50
C PRO A 69 -9.40 30.23 25.18
N THR A 70 -10.54 30.95 25.24
CA THR A 70 -11.86 30.41 24.89
C THR A 70 -11.96 30.11 23.40
N VAL A 71 -11.46 30.98 22.53
CA VAL A 71 -11.36 30.71 21.09
C VAL A 71 -10.47 29.50 20.82
N SER A 72 -9.35 29.38 21.54
CA SER A 72 -8.45 28.22 21.44
C SER A 72 -9.12 26.92 21.89
N LYS A 73 -9.98 26.94 22.91
CA LYS A 73 -10.77 25.79 23.37
C LYS A 73 -11.78 25.36 22.29
N VAL A 74 -12.46 26.29 21.63
CA VAL A 74 -13.37 25.99 20.51
C VAL A 74 -12.60 25.36 19.36
N LEU A 75 -11.47 25.93 18.95
CA LEU A 75 -10.58 25.39 17.91
C LEU A 75 -10.04 23.98 18.22
N ASN A 76 -9.92 23.66 19.51
CA ASN A 76 -9.42 22.34 19.95
C ASN A 76 -10.57 21.37 20.28
N GLY A 77 -11.82 21.70 19.98
CA GLY A 77 -12.97 20.83 20.20
C GLY A 77 -13.30 20.54 21.67
N ARG A 78 -12.78 21.33 22.62
CA ARG A 78 -13.00 21.12 24.07
C ARG A 78 -14.49 21.24 24.40
N ALA A 79 -15.03 20.26 25.11
CA ALA A 79 -16.45 20.21 25.48
C ALA A 79 -16.88 21.27 26.52
N ASP A 80 -15.93 21.89 27.21
CA ASP A 80 -16.14 22.86 28.31
C ASP A 80 -16.47 24.30 27.86
N VAL A 81 -16.92 24.49 26.60
CA VAL A 81 -17.37 25.77 26.06
C VAL A 81 -18.87 25.70 25.77
N ALA A 82 -19.62 26.68 26.29
CA ALA A 82 -21.06 26.77 26.09
C ALA A 82 -21.45 26.74 24.59
N PRO A 83 -22.54 26.03 24.21
CA PRO A 83 -22.91 25.84 22.81
C PRO A 83 -23.08 27.13 22.01
N GLY A 84 -23.71 28.16 22.59
CA GLY A 84 -23.90 29.46 21.94
C GLY A 84 -22.59 30.23 21.71
N THR A 85 -21.62 30.11 22.63
CA THR A 85 -20.28 30.68 22.46
C THR A 85 -19.51 29.94 21.37
N ARG A 86 -19.63 28.62 21.32
CA ARG A 86 -19.02 27.79 20.30
C ARG A 86 -19.50 28.21 18.90
N MET A 87 -20.80 28.25 18.68
CA MET A 87 -21.39 28.64 17.38
C MET A 87 -20.90 29.99 16.91
N ARG A 88 -20.91 31.00 17.80
CA ARG A 88 -20.45 32.36 17.47
C ARG A 88 -18.98 32.39 17.06
N VAL A 89 -18.12 31.69 17.80
CA VAL A 89 -16.68 31.62 17.50
C VAL A 89 -16.43 30.87 16.18
N GLU A 90 -17.13 29.77 15.91
CA GLU A 90 -16.99 28.99 14.66
C GLU A 90 -17.48 29.79 13.45
N GLU A 91 -18.50 30.60 13.60
CA GLU A 91 -19.01 31.47 12.54
C GLU A 91 -18.01 32.57 12.20
N LEU A 92 -17.43 33.24 13.20
CA LEU A 92 -16.38 34.24 13.00
C LEU A 92 -15.09 33.64 12.39
N LEU A 93 -14.70 32.48 12.84
CA LEU A 93 -13.56 31.75 12.25
C LEU A 93 -13.77 31.47 10.76
N ARG A 94 -14.99 31.09 10.36
CA ARG A 94 -15.39 30.91 8.95
C ARG A 94 -15.44 32.23 8.18
N ALA A 95 -16.09 33.25 8.73
CA ALA A 95 -16.26 34.56 8.08
C ALA A 95 -14.92 35.26 7.79
N HIS A 96 -13.97 35.15 8.72
CA HIS A 96 -12.63 35.73 8.56
C HIS A 96 -11.66 34.79 7.77
N GLY A 97 -12.12 33.64 7.25
CA GLY A 97 -11.25 32.68 6.59
C GLY A 97 -10.10 32.23 7.49
N TYR A 98 -10.30 32.25 8.83
CA TYR A 98 -9.27 31.91 9.78
C TYR A 98 -8.89 30.47 9.59
N ARG A 99 -7.88 30.23 8.77
CA ARG A 99 -7.12 28.98 8.81
C ARG A 99 -6.14 29.12 9.97
N ARG A 100 -6.29 28.28 10.97
CA ARG A 100 -5.29 28.16 12.03
C ARG A 100 -3.92 28.25 11.38
N ARG A 101 -3.18 29.35 11.60
CA ARG A 101 -1.74 29.36 11.33
C ARG A 101 -1.21 28.30 12.29
N ARG A 102 -1.12 27.06 11.81
CA ARG A 102 -0.39 26.04 12.52
C ARG A 102 0.98 26.66 12.76
N ALA A 103 1.30 27.02 14.02
CA ALA A 103 2.68 26.86 14.40
C ALA A 103 3.02 25.49 13.84
N GLU A 104 3.90 25.42 12.87
CA GLU A 104 4.50 24.18 12.41
C GLU A 104 5.15 23.58 13.64
N ALA A 105 4.36 22.95 14.48
CA ALA A 105 4.89 22.06 15.47
C ALA A 105 5.54 20.99 14.61
N THR A 106 6.83 21.17 14.43
CA THR A 106 7.71 20.46 13.51
C THR A 106 7.40 18.98 13.61
N ARG A 107 6.88 18.40 12.53
CA ARG A 107 6.67 16.96 12.49
C ARG A 107 8.04 16.31 12.70
N SER A 108 8.08 15.23 13.44
CA SER A 108 9.31 14.44 13.53
C SER A 108 9.65 13.91 12.13
N PRO A 109 10.93 13.87 11.75
CA PRO A 109 11.33 13.35 10.43
C PRO A 109 11.19 11.82 10.37
N LEU A 110 9.98 11.32 10.62
CA LEU A 110 9.65 9.91 10.78
C LEU A 110 8.41 9.55 9.97
N ILE A 111 8.41 8.35 9.38
CA ILE A 111 7.21 7.64 8.93
C ILE A 111 6.99 6.50 9.90
N ASP A 112 5.80 6.40 10.49
CA ASP A 112 5.38 5.24 11.29
C ASP A 112 4.82 4.18 10.32
N LEU A 113 5.47 3.02 10.26
CA LEU A 113 5.05 1.86 9.48
C LEU A 113 4.55 0.78 10.44
N VAL A 114 3.26 0.47 10.34
CA VAL A 114 2.55 -0.37 11.30
C VAL A 114 2.12 -1.66 10.63
N PHE A 115 2.60 -2.78 11.13
CA PHE A 115 2.28 -4.11 10.64
C PHE A 115 1.30 -4.83 11.56
N HIS A 116 0.43 -5.63 10.96
CA HIS A 116 -0.32 -6.66 11.65
C HIS A 116 0.63 -7.64 12.37
N GLU A 117 1.61 -8.17 11.61
CA GLU A 117 2.67 -9.07 12.06
C GLU A 117 3.95 -8.82 11.25
N LEU A 118 5.12 -8.99 11.89
CA LEU A 118 6.44 -8.75 11.27
C LEU A 118 7.17 -10.03 10.86
N GLU A 119 6.59 -11.20 11.05
CA GLU A 119 7.28 -12.49 10.98
C GLU A 119 7.59 -13.00 9.56
N SER A 120 7.27 -12.26 8.50
CA SER A 120 7.37 -12.78 7.14
C SER A 120 8.33 -12.02 6.22
N ALA A 121 8.88 -12.75 5.22
CA ALA A 121 9.63 -12.14 4.12
C ALA A 121 8.81 -11.10 3.33
N TRP A 122 7.48 -11.20 3.37
CA TRP A 122 6.55 -10.24 2.81
C TRP A 122 6.71 -8.85 3.46
N ALA A 123 6.84 -8.81 4.80
CA ALA A 123 7.07 -7.56 5.52
C ALA A 123 8.38 -6.88 5.11
N LEU A 124 9.44 -7.65 4.80
CA LEU A 124 10.72 -7.09 4.37
C LEU A 124 10.64 -6.36 3.03
N GLU A 125 9.85 -6.86 2.08
CA GLU A 125 9.64 -6.18 0.78
C GLU A 125 8.88 -4.85 0.97
N VAL A 126 7.90 -4.82 1.88
CA VAL A 126 7.18 -3.60 2.24
C VAL A 126 8.11 -2.60 2.94
N ILE A 127 8.88 -3.04 3.93
CA ILE A 127 9.85 -2.18 4.64
C ILE A 127 10.83 -1.56 3.65
N ARG A 128 11.36 -2.35 2.70
CA ARG A 128 12.27 -1.88 1.66
C ARG A 128 11.66 -0.76 0.82
N GLY A 129 10.41 -0.92 0.38
CA GLY A 129 9.72 0.09 -0.43
C GLY A 129 9.49 1.40 0.34
N VAL A 130 9.04 1.33 1.59
CA VAL A 130 8.85 2.53 2.42
C VAL A 130 10.19 3.19 2.71
N GLU A 131 11.24 2.41 3.02
CA GLU A 131 12.57 2.91 3.35
C GLU A 131 13.23 3.62 2.16
N ASN A 132 13.05 3.11 0.93
CA ASN A 132 13.52 3.78 -0.28
C ASN A 132 13.01 5.23 -0.37
N VAL A 133 11.70 5.41 -0.22
CA VAL A 133 11.06 6.74 -0.30
C VAL A 133 11.42 7.61 0.90
N ALA A 134 11.45 7.03 2.11
CA ALA A 134 11.81 7.75 3.33
C ALA A 134 13.23 8.31 3.26
N ARG A 135 14.20 7.49 2.84
CA ARG A 135 15.61 7.88 2.67
C ARG A 135 15.75 9.05 1.69
N ASP A 136 15.08 8.97 0.53
CA ASP A 136 15.12 10.03 -0.48
C ASP A 136 14.51 11.35 0.03
N ALA A 137 13.55 11.25 0.96
CA ALA A 137 12.92 12.38 1.62
C ALA A 137 13.65 12.87 2.89
N GLY A 138 14.77 12.25 3.28
CA GLY A 138 15.50 12.57 4.51
C GLY A 138 14.75 12.20 5.79
N LEU A 139 13.91 11.17 5.72
CA LEU A 139 13.11 10.67 6.83
C LEU A 139 13.62 9.30 7.29
N SER A 140 13.27 8.91 8.52
CA SER A 140 13.50 7.56 9.07
C SER A 140 12.17 6.81 9.21
N VAL A 141 12.24 5.49 9.22
CA VAL A 141 11.07 4.61 9.39
C VAL A 141 11.06 4.07 10.82
N VAL A 142 9.93 4.20 11.50
CA VAL A 142 9.65 3.55 12.78
C VAL A 142 8.73 2.37 12.53
N LEU A 143 9.17 1.19 12.92
CA LEU A 143 8.39 -0.03 12.80
C LEU A 143 7.56 -0.26 14.06
N SER A 144 6.30 -0.62 13.88
CA SER A 144 5.40 -1.02 14.96
C SER A 144 4.65 -2.28 14.54
N GLU A 145 4.48 -3.20 15.48
CA GLU A 145 3.68 -4.41 15.32
C GLU A 145 2.46 -4.36 16.23
N ILE A 146 1.31 -4.79 15.75
CA ILE A 146 0.07 -4.82 16.53
C ILE A 146 -0.33 -6.24 16.98
N ALA A 147 0.64 -7.16 16.97
CA ALA A 147 0.58 -8.51 17.55
C ALA A 147 -0.68 -9.29 17.11
N GLY A 148 -0.87 -9.49 15.83
CA GLY A 148 -1.97 -10.25 15.25
C GLY A 148 -3.35 -9.55 15.29
N ARG A 149 -3.41 -8.30 15.74
CA ARG A 149 -4.65 -7.51 15.70
C ARG A 149 -4.81 -6.82 14.35
N LEU A 150 -6.04 -6.64 13.90
CA LEU A 150 -6.32 -5.83 12.71
C LEU A 150 -6.38 -4.34 13.03
N THR A 151 -6.78 -3.98 14.24
CA THR A 151 -6.89 -2.60 14.71
C THR A 151 -5.83 -2.31 15.76
N PRO A 152 -5.00 -1.26 15.60
CA PRO A 152 -4.01 -0.88 16.60
C PRO A 152 -4.66 -0.56 17.96
N GLY A 153 -3.96 -0.81 19.05
CA GLY A 153 -4.43 -0.48 20.40
C GLY A 153 -4.38 1.03 20.69
N ARG A 154 -5.08 1.47 21.75
CA ARG A 154 -5.08 2.87 22.20
C ARG A 154 -3.67 3.40 22.48
N THR A 155 -2.82 2.61 23.13
CA THR A 155 -1.43 2.96 23.44
C THR A 155 -0.64 3.33 22.18
N TRP A 156 -0.86 2.61 21.07
CA TRP A 156 -0.24 2.94 19.79
C TRP A 156 -0.68 4.33 19.29
N ALA A 157 -1.97 4.60 19.32
CA ALA A 157 -2.50 5.88 18.84
C ALA A 157 -1.95 7.06 19.64
N ASP A 158 -1.83 6.92 20.98
CA ASP A 158 -1.22 7.91 21.87
C ASP A 158 0.27 8.12 21.57
N GLN A 159 1.01 7.04 21.32
CA GLN A 159 2.43 7.08 20.97
C GLN A 159 2.65 7.78 19.62
N VAL A 160 1.84 7.47 18.59
CA VAL A 160 1.90 8.14 17.27
C VAL A 160 1.56 9.63 17.43
N ALA A 161 0.52 9.95 18.21
CA ALA A 161 0.15 11.34 18.49
C ALA A 161 1.26 12.13 19.22
N ALA A 162 2.01 11.47 20.08
CA ALA A 162 3.15 12.05 20.80
C ALA A 162 4.37 12.24 19.88
N ARG A 163 4.69 11.25 19.05
CA ARG A 163 5.82 11.32 18.11
C ARG A 163 5.61 12.33 16.98
N ARG A 164 4.33 12.54 16.56
CA ARG A 164 3.96 13.45 15.47
C ARG A 164 4.74 13.17 14.18
N PRO A 165 4.66 11.97 13.63
CA PRO A 165 5.38 11.61 12.41
C PRO A 165 4.92 12.44 11.21
N HIS A 166 5.68 12.42 10.12
CA HIS A 166 5.26 12.96 8.84
C HIS A 166 3.99 12.28 8.34
N GLY A 167 3.86 10.98 8.62
CA GLY A 167 2.66 10.22 8.34
C GLY A 167 2.75 8.80 8.86
N VAL A 168 1.65 8.07 8.69
CA VAL A 168 1.48 6.69 9.14
C VAL A 168 1.07 5.83 7.95
N ILE A 169 1.71 4.69 7.79
CA ILE A 169 1.32 3.64 6.84
C ILE A 169 0.89 2.43 7.66
N LEU A 170 -0.36 2.01 7.50
CA LEU A 170 -0.89 0.83 8.15
C LEU A 170 -0.97 -0.31 7.12
N VAL A 171 -0.47 -1.48 7.48
CA VAL A 171 -0.35 -2.63 6.60
C VAL A 171 -1.19 -3.77 7.12
N LEU A 172 -2.06 -4.33 6.28
CA LEU A 172 -3.04 -5.38 6.65
C LEU A 172 -3.84 -5.03 7.90
N SER A 173 -4.25 -3.77 7.99
CA SER A 173 -4.85 -3.21 9.21
C SER A 173 -6.10 -2.40 8.90
N GLU A 174 -6.84 -2.08 9.95
CA GLU A 174 -7.99 -1.19 9.95
C GLU A 174 -7.83 -0.13 11.04
N LEU A 175 -8.40 1.03 10.84
CA LEU A 175 -8.53 2.06 11.88
C LEU A 175 -9.99 2.19 12.28
N ASP A 176 -10.25 2.16 13.58
CA ASP A 176 -11.56 2.54 14.09
C ASP A 176 -11.80 4.06 13.94
N GLU A 177 -13.07 4.47 14.10
CA GLU A 177 -13.45 5.88 13.95
C GLU A 177 -12.71 6.80 14.92
N SER A 178 -12.46 6.33 16.15
CA SER A 178 -11.77 7.12 17.19
C SER A 178 -10.30 7.37 16.83
N GLN A 179 -9.64 6.37 16.26
CA GLN A 179 -8.26 6.46 15.80
C GLN A 179 -8.14 7.36 14.57
N ARG A 180 -9.05 7.22 13.60
CA ARG A 180 -9.14 8.13 12.45
C ARG A 180 -9.34 9.59 12.90
N ALA A 181 -10.29 9.81 13.80
CA ALA A 181 -10.55 11.13 14.36
C ALA A 181 -9.32 11.70 15.11
N LEU A 182 -8.60 10.86 15.86
CA LEU A 182 -7.37 11.28 16.55
C LEU A 182 -6.29 11.70 15.57
N LEU A 183 -5.95 10.87 14.57
CA LEU A 183 -4.94 11.18 13.56
C LEU A 183 -5.32 12.45 12.78
N THR A 184 -6.58 12.58 12.38
CA THR A 184 -7.11 13.77 11.68
C THR A 184 -7.02 15.01 12.54
N SER A 185 -7.43 14.95 13.82
CA SER A 185 -7.36 16.07 14.76
C SER A 185 -5.93 16.56 15.02
N ARG A 186 -4.98 15.66 14.96
CA ARG A 186 -3.54 15.93 15.07
C ARG A 186 -2.89 16.27 13.74
N SER A 187 -3.68 16.18 12.65
CA SER A 187 -3.20 16.40 11.29
C SER A 187 -2.02 15.49 10.93
N ILE A 188 -2.11 14.26 11.34
CA ILE A 188 -1.18 13.19 10.97
C ILE A 188 -1.84 12.47 9.80
N PRO A 189 -1.28 12.59 8.57
CA PRO A 189 -1.81 11.85 7.43
C PRO A 189 -1.55 10.36 7.59
N PHE A 190 -2.44 9.55 7.02
CA PHE A 190 -2.29 8.10 7.03
C PHE A 190 -2.74 7.50 5.72
N VAL A 191 -2.18 6.36 5.38
CA VAL A 191 -2.52 5.52 4.22
C VAL A 191 -2.63 4.08 4.70
N VAL A 192 -3.62 3.35 4.21
CA VAL A 192 -3.75 1.91 4.46
C VAL A 192 -3.25 1.14 3.25
N MET A 193 -2.25 0.30 3.45
CA MET A 193 -1.73 -0.61 2.43
C MET A 193 -2.30 -2.01 2.66
N ASP A 194 -2.86 -2.59 1.60
CA ASP A 194 -3.52 -3.90 1.60
C ASP A 194 -4.55 -4.01 2.75
N PRO A 195 -5.66 -3.23 2.70
CA PRO A 195 -6.59 -3.13 3.81
C PRO A 195 -7.13 -4.51 4.22
N ALA A 196 -7.27 -4.74 5.53
CA ALA A 196 -7.84 -5.99 6.04
C ALA A 196 -9.32 -6.14 5.66
N GLY A 197 -10.12 -5.08 5.86
CA GLY A 197 -11.53 -4.97 5.45
C GLY A 197 -11.75 -3.83 4.45
N ASP A 198 -13.00 -3.45 4.20
CA ASP A 198 -13.30 -2.26 3.38
C ASP A 198 -12.91 -0.99 4.16
N PRO A 199 -11.91 -0.24 3.69
CA PRO A 199 -11.42 0.93 4.41
C PRO A 199 -12.41 2.12 4.41
N GLY A 200 -13.49 2.02 3.64
CA GLY A 200 -14.39 3.15 3.37
C GLY A 200 -13.88 4.05 2.24
N SER A 201 -14.79 4.80 1.63
CA SER A 201 -14.48 5.63 0.45
C SER A 201 -13.64 6.86 0.76
N ASP A 202 -13.49 7.24 2.03
CA ASP A 202 -12.76 8.41 2.52
C ASP A 202 -11.33 8.09 3.01
N VAL A 203 -10.92 6.80 2.98
CA VAL A 203 -9.62 6.34 3.45
C VAL A 203 -8.66 6.12 2.29
N PRO A 204 -7.55 6.87 2.21
CA PRO A 204 -6.52 6.62 1.21
C PRO A 204 -5.95 5.21 1.36
N SER A 205 -5.97 4.44 0.28
CA SER A 205 -5.52 3.04 0.32
C SER A 205 -4.77 2.61 -0.94
N ILE A 206 -3.80 1.72 -0.73
CA ILE A 206 -3.04 1.06 -1.79
C ILE A 206 -3.27 -0.44 -1.66
N GLY A 207 -3.63 -1.10 -2.75
CA GLY A 207 -3.85 -2.54 -2.80
C GLY A 207 -3.27 -3.17 -4.06
N ALA A 208 -3.54 -4.46 -4.24
CA ALA A 208 -3.22 -5.19 -5.45
C ALA A 208 -4.49 -5.79 -6.06
N THR A 209 -4.43 -6.10 -7.36
CA THR A 209 -5.52 -6.76 -8.08
C THR A 209 -5.63 -8.24 -7.68
N ASN A 210 -6.00 -8.49 -6.40
CA ASN A 210 -6.04 -9.82 -5.79
C ASN A 210 -6.98 -10.79 -6.52
N TRP A 211 -8.14 -10.32 -6.97
CA TRP A 211 -9.12 -11.14 -7.69
C TRP A 211 -8.54 -11.62 -9.02
N GLN A 212 -7.93 -10.71 -9.79
CA GLN A 212 -7.29 -11.05 -11.07
C GLN A 212 -6.11 -12.01 -10.87
N GLY A 213 -5.38 -11.85 -9.76
CA GLY A 213 -4.30 -12.77 -9.38
C GLY A 213 -4.80 -14.19 -9.13
N GLY A 214 -5.87 -14.35 -8.33
CA GLY A 214 -6.50 -15.66 -8.08
C GLY A 214 -7.07 -16.29 -9.34
N LEU A 215 -7.70 -15.47 -10.19
CA LEU A 215 -8.18 -15.90 -11.52
C LEU A 215 -7.02 -16.41 -12.39
N ALA A 216 -5.92 -15.66 -12.49
CA ALA A 216 -4.78 -16.01 -13.34
C ALA A 216 -4.07 -17.29 -12.85
N ALA A 217 -3.89 -17.44 -11.54
CA ALA A 217 -3.30 -18.63 -10.92
C ALA A 217 -4.11 -19.89 -11.25
N THR A 218 -5.42 -19.82 -11.07
CA THR A 218 -6.30 -20.98 -11.27
C THR A 218 -6.50 -21.28 -12.73
N ARG A 219 -6.66 -20.25 -13.59
CA ARG A 219 -6.73 -20.43 -15.04
C ARG A 219 -5.50 -21.14 -15.60
N HIS A 220 -4.32 -20.79 -15.12
CA HIS A 220 -3.07 -21.47 -15.50
C HIS A 220 -3.13 -22.99 -15.21
N LEU A 221 -3.66 -23.38 -14.05
CA LEU A 221 -3.83 -24.81 -13.71
C LEU A 221 -4.88 -25.49 -14.59
N VAL A 222 -5.97 -24.81 -14.90
CA VAL A 222 -6.99 -25.30 -15.83
C VAL A 222 -6.43 -25.48 -17.24
N GLU A 223 -5.65 -24.52 -17.74
CA GLU A 223 -4.99 -24.59 -19.05
C GLU A 223 -3.97 -25.73 -19.16
N LEU A 224 -3.39 -26.15 -18.04
CA LEU A 224 -2.55 -27.35 -17.96
C LEU A 224 -3.35 -28.67 -17.96
N GLY A 225 -4.68 -28.60 -17.85
CA GLY A 225 -5.57 -29.75 -17.88
C GLY A 225 -6.00 -30.28 -16.49
N HIS A 226 -5.72 -29.56 -15.43
CA HIS A 226 -6.22 -29.93 -14.10
C HIS A 226 -7.73 -29.65 -14.02
N THR A 227 -8.49 -30.67 -13.58
CA THR A 227 -9.96 -30.55 -13.38
C THR A 227 -10.36 -30.58 -11.91
N ARG A 228 -9.47 -31.10 -11.03
CA ARG A 228 -9.68 -31.11 -9.58
C ARG A 228 -8.59 -30.29 -8.91
N ILE A 229 -8.92 -29.05 -8.59
CA ILE A 229 -7.99 -28.03 -8.10
C ILE A 229 -8.42 -27.64 -6.69
N GLY A 230 -7.51 -27.71 -5.71
CA GLY A 230 -7.72 -27.21 -4.36
C GLY A 230 -7.28 -25.75 -4.20
N ALA A 231 -7.73 -25.12 -3.11
CA ALA A 231 -7.26 -23.82 -2.70
C ALA A 231 -7.00 -23.77 -1.18
N ILE A 232 -5.86 -23.23 -0.78
CA ILE A 232 -5.54 -22.90 0.61
C ILE A 232 -5.63 -21.38 0.73
N SER A 233 -6.64 -20.87 1.45
CA SER A 233 -6.87 -19.43 1.62
C SER A 233 -6.21 -18.91 2.89
N GLY A 234 -5.96 -17.61 2.95
CA GLY A 234 -5.78 -16.89 4.21
C GLY A 234 -7.12 -16.63 4.92
N PRO A 235 -7.10 -15.88 6.05
CA PRO A 235 -8.31 -15.60 6.82
C PRO A 235 -9.37 -14.89 5.97
N LEU A 236 -10.59 -15.45 5.89
CA LEU A 236 -11.65 -14.89 5.04
C LEU A 236 -12.19 -13.53 5.51
N ARG A 237 -11.84 -13.09 6.72
CA ARG A 237 -12.09 -11.70 7.15
C ARG A 237 -11.24 -10.69 6.37
N MET A 238 -10.11 -11.11 5.80
CA MET A 238 -9.24 -10.26 5.00
C MET A 238 -9.73 -10.16 3.55
N MET A 239 -9.79 -8.94 3.04
CA MET A 239 -10.28 -8.65 1.68
C MET A 239 -9.45 -9.35 0.61
N CYS A 240 -8.12 -9.36 0.75
CA CYS A 240 -7.21 -10.02 -0.20
C CYS A 240 -7.50 -11.52 -0.28
N SER A 241 -7.75 -12.22 0.85
CA SER A 241 -8.08 -13.64 0.89
C SER A 241 -9.37 -13.93 0.14
N ARG A 242 -10.44 -13.18 0.42
CA ARG A 242 -11.73 -13.33 -0.28
C ARG A 242 -11.58 -13.11 -1.78
N ALA A 243 -10.92 -12.02 -2.16
CA ALA A 243 -10.73 -11.68 -3.57
C ALA A 243 -9.95 -12.78 -4.32
N ARG A 244 -8.88 -13.35 -3.73
CA ARG A 244 -8.11 -14.46 -4.31
C ARG A 244 -8.99 -15.70 -4.51
N VAL A 245 -9.79 -16.07 -3.50
CA VAL A 245 -10.72 -17.23 -3.59
C VAL A 245 -11.84 -16.97 -4.59
N ASP A 246 -12.37 -15.76 -4.68
CA ASP A 246 -13.40 -15.42 -5.65
C ASP A 246 -12.85 -15.44 -7.09
N GLY A 247 -11.59 -15.02 -7.29
CA GLY A 247 -10.88 -15.21 -8.55
C GLY A 247 -10.67 -16.68 -8.92
N TYR A 248 -10.31 -17.52 -7.94
CA TYR A 248 -10.21 -18.97 -8.10
C TYR A 248 -11.55 -19.58 -8.54
N ARG A 249 -12.65 -19.24 -7.87
CA ARG A 249 -13.99 -19.71 -8.25
C ARG A 249 -14.36 -19.30 -9.66
N ALA A 250 -14.15 -18.04 -10.00
CA ALA A 250 -14.45 -17.50 -11.32
C ALA A 250 -13.67 -18.21 -12.45
N ALA A 251 -12.41 -18.63 -12.21
CA ALA A 251 -11.64 -19.40 -13.16
C ALA A 251 -12.24 -20.79 -13.43
N LEU A 252 -12.66 -21.50 -12.35
CA LEU A 252 -13.31 -22.81 -12.48
C LEU A 252 -14.66 -22.70 -13.17
N GLU A 253 -15.49 -21.75 -12.78
CA GLU A 253 -16.80 -21.52 -13.40
C GLU A 253 -16.68 -21.18 -14.89
N THR A 254 -15.70 -20.35 -15.28
CA THR A 254 -15.43 -20.00 -16.67
C THR A 254 -15.01 -21.23 -17.50
N ALA A 255 -14.35 -22.19 -16.86
CA ALA A 255 -13.94 -23.45 -17.49
C ALA A 255 -14.99 -24.57 -17.40
N GLU A 256 -16.20 -24.25 -16.91
CA GLU A 256 -17.28 -25.20 -16.67
C GLU A 256 -16.88 -26.36 -15.73
N LEU A 257 -15.91 -26.10 -14.84
CA LEU A 257 -15.47 -27.06 -13.82
C LEU A 257 -16.26 -26.86 -12.52
N PRO A 258 -16.54 -27.94 -11.77
CA PRO A 258 -17.28 -27.84 -10.51
C PRO A 258 -16.43 -27.10 -9.46
N VAL A 259 -17.07 -26.16 -8.76
CA VAL A 259 -16.49 -25.54 -7.56
C VAL A 259 -16.88 -26.41 -6.36
N ASP A 260 -15.93 -27.24 -5.88
CA ASP A 260 -16.12 -28.06 -4.69
C ASP A 260 -15.70 -27.29 -3.43
N PRO A 261 -16.65 -26.86 -2.57
CA PRO A 261 -16.32 -26.09 -1.37
C PRO A 261 -15.40 -26.83 -0.40
N SER A 262 -15.39 -28.17 -0.45
CA SER A 262 -14.56 -28.99 0.43
C SER A 262 -13.08 -28.95 0.05
N LEU A 263 -12.74 -28.45 -1.13
CA LEU A 263 -11.37 -28.24 -1.60
C LEU A 263 -10.84 -26.82 -1.29
N VAL A 264 -11.67 -25.96 -0.71
CA VAL A 264 -11.27 -24.61 -0.29
C VAL A 264 -11.10 -24.61 1.23
N VAL A 265 -9.85 -24.64 1.69
CA VAL A 265 -9.52 -24.65 3.12
C VAL A 265 -8.95 -23.29 3.54
N THR A 266 -9.18 -22.89 4.80
CA THR A 266 -8.82 -21.56 5.30
C THR A 266 -7.73 -21.64 6.35
N GLY A 267 -6.62 -20.94 6.14
CA GLY A 267 -5.49 -20.79 7.06
C GLY A 267 -5.27 -19.35 7.52
N ASP A 268 -4.02 -19.04 7.87
CA ASP A 268 -3.58 -17.78 8.47
C ASP A 268 -2.42 -17.09 7.71
N PHE A 269 -2.10 -17.53 6.50
CA PHE A 269 -0.96 -17.11 5.69
C PHE A 269 0.44 -17.63 6.12
N HIS A 270 0.53 -18.43 7.18
CA HIS A 270 1.80 -18.99 7.64
C HIS A 270 2.11 -20.35 6.99
N HIS A 271 3.39 -20.69 7.01
CA HIS A 271 3.90 -21.96 6.52
C HIS A 271 3.23 -23.16 7.19
N GLU A 272 3.10 -23.11 8.53
CA GLU A 272 2.51 -24.21 9.31
C GLU A 272 1.05 -24.50 8.90
N ALA A 273 0.24 -23.43 8.70
CA ALA A 273 -1.12 -23.63 8.20
C ALA A 273 -1.12 -24.25 6.79
N GLY A 274 -0.20 -23.81 5.92
CA GLY A 274 -0.02 -24.41 4.59
C GLY A 274 0.31 -25.91 4.66
N TYR A 275 1.16 -26.32 5.61
CA TYR A 275 1.51 -27.72 5.86
C TYR A 275 0.32 -28.55 6.36
N GLN A 276 -0.34 -28.11 7.44
CA GLN A 276 -1.45 -28.85 8.04
C GLN A 276 -2.64 -28.99 7.10
N LEU A 277 -3.02 -27.89 6.44
CA LEU A 277 -4.11 -27.88 5.45
C LEU A 277 -3.72 -28.63 4.18
N GLY A 278 -2.44 -28.62 3.82
CA GLY A 278 -1.87 -29.43 2.76
C GLY A 278 -2.06 -30.92 3.04
N LEU A 279 -1.71 -31.39 4.23
CA LEU A 279 -1.94 -32.78 4.66
C LEU A 279 -3.42 -33.15 4.61
N GLU A 280 -4.32 -32.26 5.06
CA GLU A 280 -5.78 -32.47 5.00
C GLU A 280 -6.26 -32.68 3.56
N LEU A 281 -5.83 -31.83 2.63
CA LEU A 281 -6.21 -31.93 1.22
C LEU A 281 -5.61 -33.16 0.53
N LEU A 282 -4.34 -33.45 0.79
CA LEU A 282 -3.58 -34.47 0.05
C LEU A 282 -3.80 -35.91 0.56
N ARG A 283 -4.27 -36.10 1.80
CA ARG A 283 -4.62 -37.42 2.34
C ARG A 283 -5.99 -37.94 1.89
N ARG A 284 -6.78 -37.12 1.18
CA ARG A 284 -8.07 -37.55 0.64
C ARG A 284 -7.90 -38.63 -0.41
N PRO A 285 -8.80 -39.63 -0.48
CA PRO A 285 -8.78 -40.64 -1.55
C PRO A 285 -8.90 -40.00 -2.95
N ASP A 286 -9.67 -38.92 -3.04
CA ASP A 286 -9.91 -38.14 -4.25
C ASP A 286 -9.19 -36.78 -4.19
N ARG A 287 -7.92 -36.81 -3.78
CA ARG A 287 -7.13 -35.58 -3.60
C ARG A 287 -7.06 -34.70 -4.86
N PRO A 288 -6.89 -33.38 -4.73
CA PRO A 288 -6.64 -32.52 -5.88
C PRO A 288 -5.31 -32.86 -6.54
N THR A 289 -5.22 -32.68 -7.86
CA THR A 289 -3.99 -32.80 -8.64
C THR A 289 -3.21 -31.49 -8.73
N ALA A 290 -3.86 -30.39 -8.35
CA ALA A 290 -3.23 -29.07 -8.26
C ALA A 290 -3.82 -28.28 -7.10
N VAL A 291 -3.04 -27.38 -6.52
CA VAL A 291 -3.47 -26.50 -5.43
C VAL A 291 -2.99 -25.08 -5.68
N PHE A 292 -3.91 -24.14 -5.57
CA PHE A 292 -3.62 -22.70 -5.44
C PHE A 292 -3.48 -22.36 -3.96
N ALA A 293 -2.29 -22.02 -3.52
CA ALA A 293 -2.01 -21.51 -2.17
C ALA A 293 -2.16 -20.01 -2.14
N GLY A 294 -2.81 -19.49 -1.10
CA GLY A 294 -3.15 -18.09 -0.93
C GLY A 294 -1.93 -17.17 -0.81
N ASN A 295 -0.76 -17.72 -0.44
CA ASN A 295 0.53 -17.05 -0.54
C ASN A 295 1.68 -18.05 -0.69
N ASP A 296 2.91 -17.54 -0.87
CA ASP A 296 4.11 -18.36 -1.07
C ASP A 296 4.48 -19.17 0.19
N LEU A 297 4.24 -18.64 1.39
CA LEU A 297 4.55 -19.38 2.62
C LEU A 297 3.63 -20.58 2.80
N GLN A 298 2.35 -20.46 2.49
CA GLN A 298 1.42 -21.60 2.47
C GLN A 298 1.80 -22.60 1.38
N ALA A 299 2.28 -22.13 0.22
CA ALA A 299 2.79 -23.02 -0.83
C ALA A 299 4.01 -23.83 -0.37
N LEU A 300 4.90 -23.24 0.42
CA LEU A 300 6.04 -23.95 1.01
C LEU A 300 5.60 -25.00 2.03
N GLY A 301 4.62 -24.69 2.88
CA GLY A 301 4.02 -25.66 3.78
C GLY A 301 3.38 -26.81 3.02
N LEU A 302 2.70 -26.52 1.90
CA LEU A 302 2.14 -27.55 1.02
C LEU A 302 3.24 -28.42 0.38
N TYR A 303 4.40 -27.86 0.03
CA TYR A 303 5.56 -28.64 -0.44
C TYR A 303 6.03 -29.64 0.63
N GLU A 304 6.08 -29.20 1.88
CA GLU A 304 6.45 -30.09 3.00
C GLU A 304 5.42 -31.21 3.18
N ALA A 305 4.13 -30.90 3.12
CA ALA A 305 3.06 -31.90 3.17
C ALA A 305 3.15 -32.92 2.01
N ALA A 306 3.41 -32.43 0.79
CA ALA A 306 3.60 -33.31 -0.37
C ALA A 306 4.82 -34.23 -0.17
N ARG A 307 5.96 -33.70 0.30
CA ARG A 307 7.17 -34.46 0.60
C ARG A 307 6.92 -35.54 1.65
N GLU A 308 6.18 -35.23 2.74
CA GLU A 308 5.83 -36.21 3.78
C GLU A 308 5.01 -37.38 3.21
N LEU A 309 4.10 -37.06 2.29
CA LEU A 309 3.23 -38.06 1.66
C LEU A 309 3.89 -38.77 0.45
N GLY A 310 5.15 -38.46 0.15
CA GLY A 310 5.89 -39.03 -0.97
C GLY A 310 5.41 -38.54 -2.34
N LEU A 311 4.69 -37.41 -2.40
CA LEU A 311 4.23 -36.80 -3.64
C LEU A 311 5.28 -35.85 -4.19
N ARG A 312 5.51 -35.94 -5.50
CA ARG A 312 6.47 -35.08 -6.21
C ARG A 312 5.77 -33.86 -6.77
N VAL A 313 6.41 -32.71 -6.64
CA VAL A 313 6.03 -31.47 -7.30
C VAL A 313 6.99 -31.26 -8.46
N PRO A 314 6.52 -31.08 -9.71
CA PRO A 314 5.10 -30.95 -10.13
C PRO A 314 4.42 -32.26 -10.56
N GLU A 315 5.12 -33.41 -10.63
CA GLU A 315 4.68 -34.63 -11.33
C GLU A 315 3.40 -35.21 -10.73
N ASP A 316 3.27 -35.22 -9.39
CA ASP A 316 2.10 -35.76 -8.66
C ASP A 316 1.17 -34.68 -8.11
N LEU A 317 1.69 -33.43 -8.04
CA LEU A 317 0.96 -32.27 -7.52
C LEU A 317 1.50 -30.98 -8.14
N SER A 318 0.68 -30.23 -8.85
CA SER A 318 0.99 -28.87 -9.27
C SER A 318 0.66 -27.87 -8.15
N VAL A 319 1.55 -26.89 -7.92
CA VAL A 319 1.39 -25.87 -6.87
C VAL A 319 1.61 -24.48 -7.45
N VAL A 320 0.67 -23.58 -7.18
CA VAL A 320 0.80 -22.14 -7.48
C VAL A 320 0.70 -21.35 -6.18
N GLY A 321 1.64 -20.43 -5.94
CA GLY A 321 1.65 -19.51 -4.81
C GLY A 321 1.11 -18.12 -5.15
N PHE A 322 1.34 -17.18 -4.24
CA PHE A 322 1.04 -15.76 -4.39
C PHE A 322 2.08 -14.94 -3.62
N ASP A 323 2.49 -13.78 -4.10
CA ASP A 323 3.39 -12.75 -3.63
C ASP A 323 4.70 -12.64 -4.46
N ASP A 324 5.25 -13.72 -5.01
CA ASP A 324 6.57 -13.83 -5.67
C ASP A 324 7.71 -13.41 -4.73
N LEU A 325 7.67 -13.90 -3.50
CA LEU A 325 8.74 -13.66 -2.52
C LEU A 325 10.07 -14.26 -3.02
N PRO A 326 11.24 -13.76 -2.56
CA PRO A 326 12.54 -14.29 -2.96
C PRO A 326 12.67 -15.82 -2.79
N VAL A 327 12.04 -16.38 -1.75
CA VAL A 327 12.05 -17.81 -1.45
C VAL A 327 11.40 -18.65 -2.56
N ALA A 328 10.45 -18.12 -3.32
CA ALA A 328 9.80 -18.80 -4.43
C ALA A 328 10.79 -19.25 -5.52
N ARG A 329 11.94 -18.59 -5.63
CA ARG A 329 13.03 -18.93 -6.57
C ARG A 329 14.04 -19.91 -6.00
N TRP A 330 14.12 -20.03 -4.67
CA TRP A 330 15.15 -20.82 -3.98
C TRP A 330 14.70 -22.23 -3.63
N VAL A 331 13.38 -22.45 -3.58
CA VAL A 331 12.81 -23.76 -3.28
C VAL A 331 12.93 -24.71 -4.47
N GLY A 332 12.88 -26.00 -4.21
CA GLY A 332 12.96 -27.05 -5.22
C GLY A 332 11.66 -27.87 -5.29
N PRO A 333 10.97 -27.82 -6.43
CA PRO A 333 11.21 -26.98 -7.61
C PRO A 333 10.89 -25.50 -7.39
N PRO A 334 11.47 -24.56 -8.19
CA PRO A 334 11.10 -23.14 -8.12
C PRO A 334 9.61 -22.93 -8.31
N LEU A 335 8.99 -22.14 -7.41
CA LEU A 335 7.55 -21.98 -7.28
C LEU A 335 6.98 -21.06 -8.37
N THR A 336 5.99 -21.55 -9.12
CA THR A 336 5.06 -20.76 -9.92
C THR A 336 4.18 -19.96 -8.97
N THR A 337 4.10 -18.65 -9.13
CA THR A 337 3.40 -17.78 -8.18
C THR A 337 2.86 -16.53 -8.85
N VAL A 338 1.87 -15.90 -8.24
CA VAL A 338 1.38 -14.60 -8.67
C VAL A 338 2.23 -13.52 -8.02
N ARG A 339 2.93 -12.72 -8.82
CA ARG A 339 3.68 -11.57 -8.33
C ARG A 339 2.73 -10.47 -7.87
N GLN A 340 2.85 -10.12 -6.61
CA GLN A 340 2.32 -8.90 -6.03
C GLN A 340 3.45 -7.86 -5.99
N PRO A 341 3.29 -6.67 -6.56
CA PRO A 341 4.37 -5.68 -6.62
C PRO A 341 4.53 -4.96 -5.26
N LEU A 342 4.98 -5.70 -4.23
CA LEU A 342 4.99 -5.26 -2.83
C LEU A 342 5.83 -4.02 -2.59
N THR A 343 7.05 -3.99 -3.15
CA THR A 343 7.94 -2.84 -3.03
C THR A 343 7.32 -1.61 -3.67
N GLU A 344 6.76 -1.75 -4.87
CA GLU A 344 6.10 -0.65 -5.61
C GLU A 344 4.82 -0.17 -4.89
N MET A 345 4.05 -1.07 -4.27
CA MET A 345 2.89 -0.72 -3.44
C MET A 345 3.33 0.10 -2.21
N ALA A 346 4.38 -0.35 -1.54
CA ALA A 346 4.93 0.32 -0.36
C ALA A 346 5.51 1.70 -0.70
N GLU A 347 6.21 1.82 -1.83
CA GLU A 347 6.67 3.10 -2.35
C GLU A 347 5.51 4.04 -2.68
N ALA A 348 4.44 3.53 -3.31
CA ALA A 348 3.24 4.32 -3.62
C ALA A 348 2.55 4.81 -2.33
N ALA A 349 2.43 3.95 -1.31
CA ALA A 349 1.88 4.33 -0.01
C ALA A 349 2.73 5.41 0.67
N ALA A 350 4.06 5.28 0.64
CA ALA A 350 4.97 6.26 1.21
C ALA A 350 4.91 7.61 0.48
N ARG A 351 4.87 7.61 -0.86
CA ARG A 351 4.70 8.85 -1.63
C ARG A 351 3.36 9.51 -1.34
N LEU A 352 2.28 8.75 -1.31
CA LEU A 352 0.94 9.27 -1.02
C LEU A 352 0.87 9.89 0.39
N VAL A 353 1.45 9.25 1.40
CA VAL A 353 1.47 9.82 2.76
C VAL A 353 2.26 11.12 2.82
N LEU A 354 3.35 11.25 2.04
CA LEU A 354 4.13 12.49 1.96
C LEU A 354 3.38 13.60 1.23
N GLU A 355 2.64 13.30 0.16
CA GLU A 355 1.78 14.25 -0.55
C GLU A 355 0.67 14.77 0.37
N LEU A 356 -0.01 13.90 1.08
CA LEU A 356 -0.99 14.26 2.10
C LEU A 356 -0.39 15.13 3.22
N ALA A 357 0.88 14.87 3.58
CA ALA A 357 1.60 15.64 4.57
C ALA A 357 1.89 17.09 4.13
N ARG A 358 2.14 17.33 2.85
CA ARG A 358 2.35 18.66 2.29
C ARG A 358 1.07 19.50 2.29
N GLY A 359 -0.08 18.84 2.29
CA GLY A 359 -1.38 19.53 2.26
C GLY A 359 -1.65 20.21 0.92
N ASP A 360 -1.09 19.68 -0.16
CA ASP A 360 -1.31 20.19 -1.51
C ASP A 360 -2.81 20.15 -1.83
N ALA A 361 -3.36 21.31 -2.21
CA ALA A 361 -4.80 21.53 -2.41
C ALA A 361 -5.42 20.69 -3.56
N GLY A 362 -4.66 19.78 -4.14
CA GLY A 362 -5.06 18.88 -5.22
C GLY A 362 -4.90 17.39 -4.88
N ALA A 363 -4.33 17.02 -3.72
CA ALA A 363 -4.30 15.62 -3.34
C ALA A 363 -5.74 15.17 -3.04
N PRO A 364 -6.31 14.21 -3.80
CA PRO A 364 -7.67 13.74 -3.53
C PRO A 364 -7.70 13.10 -2.15
N ALA A 365 -8.63 13.57 -1.32
CA ALA A 365 -8.78 13.13 0.08
C ALA A 365 -9.08 11.63 0.21
N ALA A 366 -9.44 10.97 -0.89
CA ALA A 366 -9.80 9.57 -0.98
C ALA A 366 -9.18 8.96 -2.25
N THR A 367 -7.90 8.58 -2.16
CA THR A 367 -7.22 7.89 -3.27
C THR A 367 -7.19 6.40 -2.98
N ARG A 368 -7.87 5.60 -3.79
CA ARG A 368 -7.74 4.15 -3.80
C ARG A 368 -6.98 3.75 -5.06
N VAL A 369 -5.83 3.11 -4.88
CA VAL A 369 -4.99 2.62 -5.99
C VAL A 369 -4.80 1.12 -5.84
N GLU A 370 -5.02 0.39 -6.92
CA GLU A 370 -4.71 -1.04 -7.02
C GLU A 370 -3.62 -1.25 -8.06
N LEU A 371 -2.52 -1.89 -7.67
CA LEU A 371 -1.44 -2.26 -8.57
C LEU A 371 -1.70 -3.64 -9.18
N ALA A 372 -1.34 -3.77 -10.45
CA ALA A 372 -1.59 -5.00 -11.20
C ALA A 372 -0.70 -6.14 -10.68
N THR A 373 -1.32 -7.31 -10.48
CA THR A 373 -0.62 -8.58 -10.26
C THR A 373 -0.31 -9.28 -11.58
N SER A 374 0.67 -10.17 -11.59
CA SER A 374 1.02 -10.96 -12.77
C SER A 374 1.48 -12.37 -12.39
N LEU A 375 1.11 -13.37 -13.18
CA LEU A 375 1.58 -14.74 -12.97
C LEU A 375 3.02 -14.89 -13.44
N VAL A 376 3.85 -15.51 -12.59
CA VAL A 376 5.24 -15.88 -12.87
C VAL A 376 5.34 -17.40 -12.91
N VAL A 377 5.37 -17.97 -14.10
CA VAL A 377 5.46 -19.41 -14.29
C VAL A 377 6.90 -19.88 -14.07
N ARG A 378 7.06 -20.93 -13.24
CA ARG A 378 8.33 -21.61 -12.95
C ARG A 378 8.15 -23.12 -13.12
N SER A 379 8.70 -23.91 -12.19
CA SER A 379 8.80 -25.37 -12.36
C SER A 379 7.88 -26.17 -11.42
N SER A 380 6.97 -25.52 -10.69
CA SER A 380 6.07 -26.20 -9.74
C SER A 380 4.73 -26.63 -10.32
N THR A 381 4.56 -26.44 -11.61
CA THR A 381 3.32 -26.79 -12.32
C THR A 381 3.62 -27.57 -13.59
N ALA A 382 2.83 -28.62 -13.86
CA ALA A 382 2.88 -29.44 -15.07
C ALA A 382 1.47 -29.92 -15.41
N ALA A 383 1.27 -30.52 -16.57
CA ALA A 383 0.03 -31.24 -16.86
C ALA A 383 -0.16 -32.40 -15.84
N PRO A 384 -1.42 -32.72 -15.44
CA PRO A 384 -1.67 -33.82 -14.52
C PRO A 384 -1.10 -35.11 -15.09
N GLY A 385 -0.32 -35.86 -14.27
CA GLY A 385 0.15 -37.16 -14.64
C GLY A 385 -1.04 -38.06 -15.00
N GLY A 386 -1.02 -38.67 -16.14
CA GLY A 386 -2.05 -39.63 -16.54
C GLY A 386 -2.15 -40.74 -15.48
N VAL A 387 -3.33 -40.91 -14.88
CA VAL A 387 -3.69 -42.06 -14.03
C VAL A 387 -3.83 -43.30 -14.86
#